data_28f246f9c6c15785838e7d7d67b1595a
#
_entry.id   28f246f9c6c15785838e7d7d67b1595a
#
_cell.length_a   1.000
_cell.length_b   1.000
_cell.length_c   1.000
_cell.angle_alpha   90.00
_cell.angle_beta   90.00
_cell.angle_gamma   90.00
#
_symmetry.space_group_name_H-M   'P 1'
#
loop_
_entity.id
_entity.type
_entity.pdbx_description
1 polymer ?
#
loop_
_entity_poly.entity_id
_entity_poly.type
_entity_poly.pdbx_seq_one_letter_code
_entity_poly.pdbx_strand_id
1 'polypeptide(L)'
;MILVDSSAWIEVLRGRRREAFASVAPSREIVTCLPVIQEVLQGFDNAAVRRVARAALDHIPTLEEPMTRPVFDEAVQLFLDARQAGLTIRSGVDCLIAACAIRNDAMILHVDRDFTKLAKVSPLRARLLSE
;
A
#
# COMPACT_ATOMS: atom_id res chain seq x y z
N MET A 1 8.30 -9.86 -2.60
CA MET A 1 8.12 -8.49 -2.04
C MET A 1 6.68 -8.29 -1.58
N ILE A 2 6.51 -7.66 -0.45
CA ILE A 2 5.20 -7.35 0.11
C ILE A 2 5.14 -5.85 0.35
N LEU A 3 4.29 -5.16 -0.42
CA LEU A 3 4.03 -3.73 -0.24
C LEU A 3 2.90 -3.60 0.77
N VAL A 4 3.24 -3.14 1.97
CA VAL A 4 2.25 -2.96 3.03
C VAL A 4 1.58 -1.61 2.86
N ASP A 5 0.26 -1.62 2.65
CA ASP A 5 -0.52 -0.40 2.50
C ASP A 5 -0.61 0.38 3.82
N SER A 6 -0.86 1.68 3.73
CA SER A 6 -1.03 2.55 4.90
C SER A 6 -2.12 2.03 5.84
N SER A 7 -3.22 1.48 5.32
CA SER A 7 -4.29 0.91 6.13
C SER A 7 -3.80 -0.21 7.05
N ALA A 8 -2.92 -1.07 6.55
CA ALA A 8 -2.33 -2.15 7.35
C ALA A 8 -1.28 -1.61 8.32
N TRP A 9 -0.41 -0.69 7.88
CA TRP A 9 0.58 -0.06 8.75
C TRP A 9 -0.07 0.63 9.96
N ILE A 10 -1.13 1.39 9.73
CA ILE A 10 -1.83 2.11 10.80
C ILE A 10 -2.39 1.13 11.84
N GLU A 11 -2.98 0.02 11.40
CA GLU A 11 -3.46 -1.02 12.30
C GLU A 11 -2.34 -1.56 13.18
N VAL A 12 -1.23 -1.95 12.57
CA VAL A 12 -0.09 -2.55 13.26
C VAL A 12 0.58 -1.55 14.21
N LEU A 13 0.77 -0.31 13.77
CA LEU A 13 1.38 0.74 14.59
C LEU A 13 0.50 1.16 15.77
N ARG A 14 -0.81 0.93 15.68
CA ARG A 14 -1.75 1.10 16.80
C ARG A 14 -1.86 -0.13 17.70
N GLY A 15 -1.03 -1.15 17.45
CA GLY A 15 -1.02 -2.37 18.25
C GLY A 15 -2.07 -3.39 17.90
N ARG A 16 -2.70 -3.27 16.72
CA ARG A 16 -3.73 -4.20 16.26
C ARG A 16 -3.18 -5.16 15.21
N ARG A 17 -3.76 -6.36 15.12
CA ARG A 17 -3.46 -7.36 14.09
C ARG A 17 -1.97 -7.75 13.99
N ARG A 18 -1.21 -7.57 15.06
CA ARG A 18 0.25 -7.78 15.04
C ARG A 18 0.63 -9.22 14.75
N GLU A 19 -0.09 -10.19 15.32
CA GLU A 19 0.20 -11.60 15.09
C GLU A 19 -0.11 -11.99 13.63
N ALA A 20 -1.25 -11.55 13.12
CA ALA A 20 -1.62 -11.79 11.72
C ALA A 20 -0.60 -11.17 10.78
N PHE A 21 -0.18 -9.93 11.07
CA PHE A 21 0.84 -9.24 10.29
C PHE A 21 2.16 -10.01 10.27
N ALA A 22 2.66 -10.38 11.44
CA ALA A 22 3.92 -11.09 11.56
C ALA A 22 3.90 -12.43 10.82
N SER A 23 2.75 -13.10 10.77
CA SER A 23 2.62 -14.39 10.10
C SER A 23 2.64 -14.29 8.58
N VAL A 24 2.24 -13.14 8.00
CA VAL A 24 2.11 -13.00 6.55
C VAL A 24 3.14 -12.05 5.94
N ALA A 25 3.85 -11.26 6.74
CA ALA A 25 4.79 -10.25 6.27
C ALA A 25 6.14 -10.37 6.97
N PRO A 26 6.99 -11.34 6.58
CA PRO A 26 8.35 -11.39 7.08
C PRO A 26 9.08 -10.08 6.79
N SER A 27 9.80 -9.54 7.78
CA SER A 27 10.39 -8.20 7.68
C SER A 27 11.31 -8.04 6.47
N ARG A 28 12.02 -9.09 6.07
CA ARG A 28 12.93 -9.05 4.91
C ARG A 28 12.21 -8.91 3.56
N GLU A 29 10.91 -9.17 3.51
CA GLU A 29 10.12 -9.08 2.28
C GLU A 29 9.32 -7.79 2.16
N ILE A 30 9.29 -6.99 3.22
CA ILE A 30 8.47 -5.77 3.26
C ILE A 30 9.14 -4.66 2.47
N VAL A 31 8.35 -4.02 1.61
CA VAL A 31 8.73 -2.83 0.85
C VAL A 31 7.67 -1.76 1.03
N THR A 32 8.00 -0.53 0.64
CA THR A 32 7.07 0.60 0.71
C THR A 32 7.14 1.42 -0.58
N CYS A 33 6.35 2.48 -0.66
CA CYS A 33 6.42 3.48 -1.72
C CYS A 33 6.07 4.85 -1.13
N LEU A 34 6.41 5.91 -1.86
CA LEU A 34 6.24 7.27 -1.35
C LEU A 34 4.81 7.60 -0.93
N PRO A 35 3.76 7.22 -1.68
CA PRO A 35 2.38 7.47 -1.23
C PRO A 35 2.03 6.79 0.09
N VAL A 36 2.53 5.58 0.34
CA VAL A 36 2.31 4.88 1.61
C VAL A 36 2.98 5.63 2.75
N ILE A 37 4.23 6.05 2.57
CA ILE A 37 4.96 6.82 3.59
C ILE A 37 4.18 8.07 3.95
N GLN A 38 3.71 8.81 2.95
CA GLN A 38 2.91 10.02 3.15
C GLN A 38 1.65 9.73 3.98
N GLU A 39 0.88 8.74 3.58
CA GLU A 39 -0.38 8.42 4.25
C GLU A 39 -0.18 7.93 5.69
N VAL A 40 0.85 7.12 5.94
CA VAL A 40 1.17 6.65 7.29
C VAL A 40 1.52 7.84 8.19
N LEU A 41 2.41 8.72 7.73
CA LEU A 41 2.86 9.85 8.53
C LEU A 41 1.75 10.87 8.77
N GLN A 42 0.85 11.06 7.81
CA GLN A 42 -0.33 11.91 7.97
C GLN A 42 -1.40 11.30 8.88
N GLY A 43 -1.37 9.98 9.07
CA GLY A 43 -2.35 9.24 9.86
C GLY A 43 -2.18 9.36 11.37
N PHE A 44 -1.12 10.01 11.87
CA PHE A 44 -0.86 10.16 13.29
C PHE A 44 -0.66 11.62 13.67
N ASP A 45 -1.44 12.10 14.64
CA ASP A 45 -1.34 13.46 15.15
C ASP A 45 -0.16 13.65 16.12
N ASN A 46 0.21 12.56 16.82
CA ASN A 46 1.26 12.60 17.83
C ASN A 46 2.65 12.58 17.18
N ALA A 47 3.46 13.60 17.46
CA ALA A 47 4.81 13.73 16.87
C ALA A 47 5.74 12.58 17.26
N ALA A 48 5.62 12.06 18.48
CA ALA A 48 6.47 10.95 18.94
C ALA A 48 6.12 9.67 18.16
N VAL A 49 4.84 9.40 17.93
CA VAL A 49 4.39 8.25 17.14
C VAL A 49 4.86 8.39 15.69
N ARG A 50 4.75 9.60 15.11
CA ARG A 50 5.25 9.85 13.75
C ARG A 50 6.75 9.57 13.62
N ARG A 51 7.56 9.95 14.62
CA ARG A 51 8.99 9.65 14.59
C ARG A 51 9.27 8.15 14.60
N VAL A 52 8.53 7.39 15.39
CA VAL A 52 8.67 5.91 15.41
C VAL A 52 8.29 5.33 14.05
N ALA A 53 7.17 5.78 13.49
CA ALA A 53 6.72 5.34 12.19
C ALA A 53 7.73 5.66 11.08
N ARG A 54 8.26 6.89 11.08
CA ARG A 54 9.28 7.31 10.10
C ARG A 54 10.54 6.47 10.22
N ALA A 55 11.02 6.23 11.44
CA ALA A 55 12.20 5.40 11.63
C ALA A 55 12.01 3.98 11.10
N ALA A 56 10.84 3.39 11.32
CA ALA A 56 10.51 2.07 10.80
C ALA A 56 10.49 2.06 9.26
N LEU A 57 9.83 3.06 8.64
CA LEU A 57 9.72 3.15 7.19
C LEU A 57 11.06 3.46 6.51
N ASP A 58 11.94 4.23 7.16
CA ASP A 58 13.25 4.57 6.60
C ASP A 58 14.18 3.36 6.45
N HIS A 59 13.91 2.26 7.17
CA HIS A 59 14.67 1.01 7.05
C HIS A 59 14.12 0.05 5.99
N ILE A 60 13.06 0.43 5.31
CA ILE A 60 12.37 -0.42 4.32
C ILE A 60 12.69 0.08 2.92
N PRO A 61 13.01 -0.82 1.96
CA PRO A 61 13.24 -0.40 0.58
C PRO A 61 11.99 0.30 0.00
N THR A 62 12.21 1.40 -0.69
CA THR A 62 11.15 2.20 -1.31
C THR A 62 11.10 1.91 -2.80
N LEU A 63 9.97 1.39 -3.27
CA LEU A 63 9.74 1.14 -4.70
C LEU A 63 9.43 2.44 -5.44
N GLU A 64 9.88 2.56 -6.68
CA GLU A 64 9.58 3.71 -7.55
C GLU A 64 9.95 5.04 -6.90
N GLU A 65 11.20 5.15 -6.46
CA GLU A 65 11.74 6.41 -5.93
C GLU A 65 12.95 6.84 -6.77
N PRO A 66 12.81 7.94 -7.58
CA PRO A 66 11.63 8.80 -7.71
C PRO A 66 10.50 8.16 -8.50
N MET A 67 9.28 8.66 -8.27
CA MET A 67 8.12 8.26 -9.06
C MET A 67 8.13 9.01 -10.39
N THR A 68 8.00 8.27 -11.48
CA THR A 68 8.08 8.83 -12.84
C THR A 68 6.71 8.82 -13.51
N ARG A 69 6.62 9.50 -14.68
CA ARG A 69 5.36 9.56 -15.44
C ARG A 69 4.74 8.18 -15.72
N PRO A 70 5.50 7.14 -16.11
CA PRO A 70 4.89 5.82 -16.36
C PRO A 70 4.10 5.25 -15.17
N VAL A 71 4.51 5.52 -13.94
CA VAL A 71 3.78 5.07 -12.74
C VAL A 71 2.40 5.75 -12.68
N PHE A 72 2.36 7.04 -12.94
CA PHE A 72 1.12 7.81 -12.95
C PHE A 72 0.20 7.39 -14.10
N ASP A 73 0.77 7.15 -15.28
CA ASP A 73 -0.01 6.68 -16.43
C ASP A 73 -0.66 5.32 -16.13
N GLU A 74 0.07 4.41 -15.49
CA GLU A 74 -0.49 3.14 -15.05
C GLU A 74 -1.61 3.31 -14.02
N ALA A 75 -1.41 4.23 -13.07
CA ALA A 75 -2.43 4.53 -12.06
C ALA A 75 -3.72 5.04 -12.70
N VAL A 76 -3.62 5.93 -13.70
CA VAL A 76 -4.77 6.41 -14.47
C VAL A 76 -5.47 5.24 -15.16
N GLN A 77 -4.71 4.36 -15.80
CA GLN A 77 -5.29 3.22 -16.52
C GLN A 77 -6.02 2.26 -15.57
N LEU A 78 -5.46 2.00 -14.39
CA LEU A 78 -6.12 1.19 -13.37
C LEU A 78 -7.46 1.77 -12.95
N PHE A 79 -7.50 3.08 -12.73
CA PHE A 79 -8.71 3.78 -12.37
C PHE A 79 -9.77 3.65 -13.46
N LEU A 80 -9.37 3.85 -14.72
CA LEU A 80 -10.27 3.76 -15.87
C LEU A 80 -10.79 2.33 -16.07
N ASP A 81 -9.92 1.33 -15.93
CA ASP A 81 -10.29 -0.08 -16.07
C ASP A 81 -11.32 -0.49 -15.00
N ALA A 82 -11.10 -0.06 -13.76
CA ALA A 82 -12.03 -0.31 -12.67
C ALA A 82 -13.40 0.34 -12.96
N ARG A 83 -13.38 1.60 -13.39
CA ARG A 83 -14.58 2.35 -13.72
C ARG A 83 -15.37 1.68 -14.84
N GLN A 84 -14.68 1.23 -15.90
CA GLN A 84 -15.31 0.53 -17.02
C GLN A 84 -15.94 -0.79 -16.59
N ALA A 85 -15.36 -1.45 -15.58
CA ALA A 85 -15.91 -2.68 -15.00
C ALA A 85 -17.03 -2.42 -13.99
N GLY A 86 -17.44 -1.16 -13.78
CA GLY A 86 -18.51 -0.80 -12.84
C GLY A 86 -18.05 -0.75 -11.39
N LEU A 87 -16.73 -0.73 -11.15
CA LEU A 87 -16.16 -0.66 -9.80
C LEU A 87 -15.82 0.80 -9.46
N THR A 88 -16.14 1.20 -8.23
CA THR A 88 -15.81 2.54 -7.74
C THR A 88 -14.55 2.47 -6.87
N ILE A 89 -13.51 3.18 -7.29
CA ILE A 89 -12.28 3.37 -6.51
C ILE A 89 -12.35 4.76 -5.88
N ARG A 90 -12.32 4.81 -4.54
CA ARG A 90 -12.54 6.06 -3.79
C ARG A 90 -11.33 6.99 -3.81
N SER A 91 -10.12 6.44 -4.00
CA SER A 91 -8.88 7.21 -3.93
C SER A 91 -7.97 6.90 -5.10
N GLY A 92 -7.55 7.94 -5.83
CA GLY A 92 -6.52 7.82 -6.87
C GLY A 92 -5.16 7.42 -6.31
N VAL A 93 -4.89 7.67 -5.04
CA VAL A 93 -3.65 7.25 -4.37
C VAL A 93 -3.56 5.73 -4.30
N ASP A 94 -4.67 5.04 -4.11
CA ASP A 94 -4.69 3.57 -4.13
C ASP A 94 -4.26 3.03 -5.49
N CYS A 95 -4.61 3.72 -6.57
CA CYS A 95 -4.16 3.36 -7.92
C CYS A 95 -2.65 3.56 -8.07
N LEU A 96 -2.09 4.62 -7.48
CA LEU A 96 -0.63 4.83 -7.48
C LEU A 96 0.10 3.73 -6.72
N ILE A 97 -0.40 3.35 -5.56
CA ILE A 97 0.17 2.27 -4.75
C ILE A 97 0.10 0.94 -5.52
N ALA A 98 -1.05 0.66 -6.14
CA ALA A 98 -1.24 -0.53 -6.95
C ALA A 98 -0.28 -0.54 -8.15
N ALA A 99 -0.07 0.59 -8.81
CA ALA A 99 0.88 0.70 -9.91
C ALA A 99 2.31 0.38 -9.47
N CYS A 100 2.72 0.89 -8.31
CA CYS A 100 4.04 0.57 -7.75
C CYS A 100 4.20 -0.93 -7.52
N ALA A 101 3.18 -1.57 -6.97
CA ALA A 101 3.20 -3.01 -6.70
C ALA A 101 3.26 -3.84 -8.00
N ILE A 102 2.42 -3.52 -8.98
CA ILE A 102 2.37 -4.24 -10.26
C ILE A 102 3.70 -4.13 -10.99
N ARG A 103 4.27 -2.94 -11.06
CA ARG A 103 5.54 -2.69 -11.76
C ARG A 103 6.71 -3.47 -11.15
N ASN A 104 6.63 -3.80 -9.88
CA ASN A 104 7.71 -4.48 -9.15
C ASN A 104 7.34 -5.91 -8.74
N ASP A 105 6.21 -6.41 -9.22
CA ASP A 105 5.70 -7.75 -8.89
C ASP A 105 5.61 -7.97 -7.37
N ALA A 106 5.15 -6.95 -6.64
CA ALA A 106 4.92 -7.02 -5.21
C ALA A 106 3.45 -7.30 -4.92
N MET A 107 3.20 -8.05 -3.87
CA MET A 107 1.85 -8.26 -3.35
C MET A 107 1.50 -7.11 -2.40
N ILE A 108 0.28 -6.59 -2.47
CA ILE A 108 -0.20 -5.60 -1.50
C ILE A 108 -0.86 -6.30 -0.32
N LEU A 109 -0.42 -5.96 0.89
CA LEU A 109 -1.09 -6.34 2.14
C LEU A 109 -1.89 -5.14 2.64
N HIS A 110 -3.20 -5.29 2.83
CA HIS A 110 -4.10 -4.15 3.05
C HIS A 110 -5.27 -4.50 3.96
N VAL A 111 -6.01 -3.46 4.35
CA VAL A 111 -7.30 -3.56 5.05
C VAL A 111 -8.38 -2.77 4.29
N ASP A 112 -8.09 -2.30 3.09
CA ASP A 112 -8.97 -1.46 2.28
C ASP A 112 -9.59 -2.25 1.12
N ARG A 113 -10.89 -2.09 0.89
CA ARG A 113 -11.64 -2.79 -0.16
C ARG A 113 -11.20 -2.43 -1.57
N ASP A 114 -10.64 -1.25 -1.78
CA ASP A 114 -10.27 -0.77 -3.11
C ASP A 114 -9.20 -1.63 -3.77
N PHE A 115 -8.25 -2.19 -2.99
CA PHE A 115 -7.26 -3.10 -3.56
C PHE A 115 -7.87 -4.44 -4.00
N THR A 116 -8.87 -4.92 -3.31
CA THR A 116 -9.63 -6.11 -3.74
C THR A 116 -10.30 -5.86 -5.08
N LYS A 117 -10.86 -4.65 -5.27
CA LYS A 117 -11.48 -4.26 -6.54
C LYS A 117 -10.45 -4.16 -7.66
N LEU A 118 -9.32 -3.49 -7.40
CA LEU A 118 -8.25 -3.33 -8.40
C LEU A 118 -7.67 -4.68 -8.82
N ALA A 119 -7.58 -5.64 -7.92
CA ALA A 119 -7.11 -6.98 -8.23
C ALA A 119 -8.02 -7.73 -9.22
N LYS A 120 -9.30 -7.33 -9.33
CA LYS A 120 -10.24 -7.94 -10.27
C LYS A 120 -10.02 -7.50 -11.71
N VAL A 121 -9.39 -6.35 -11.93
CA VAL A 121 -9.25 -5.74 -13.27
C VAL A 121 -7.78 -5.58 -13.69
N SER A 122 -6.84 -6.18 -12.94
CA SER A 122 -5.41 -6.00 -13.18
C SER A 122 -4.64 -7.23 -12.69
N PRO A 123 -3.33 -7.33 -13.00
CA PRO A 123 -2.48 -8.40 -12.46
C PRO A 123 -2.09 -8.21 -10.99
N LEU A 124 -2.64 -7.21 -10.31
CA LEU A 124 -2.36 -6.95 -8.90
C LEU A 124 -2.69 -8.17 -8.03
N ARG A 125 -1.74 -8.57 -7.18
CA ARG A 125 -1.98 -9.52 -6.11
C ARG A 125 -2.21 -8.73 -4.82
N ALA A 126 -3.36 -8.94 -4.21
CA ALA A 126 -3.75 -8.24 -2.99
C ALA A 126 -4.20 -9.25 -1.94
N ARG A 127 -3.77 -9.03 -0.71
CA ARG A 127 -4.14 -9.86 0.42
C ARG A 127 -4.71 -8.99 1.55
N LEU A 128 -5.88 -9.36 2.02
CA LEU A 128 -6.52 -8.70 3.16
C LEU A 128 -5.84 -9.16 4.45
N LEU A 129 -5.40 -8.22 5.27
CA LEU A 129 -4.85 -8.53 6.59
C LEU A 129 -6.00 -8.92 7.51
N SER A 130 -5.99 -10.14 8.02
CA SER A 130 -7.00 -10.66 8.92
C SER A 130 -6.89 -10.06 10.32
N GLU A 131 -7.96 -10.17 11.06
CA GLU A 131 -7.99 -9.73 12.45
C GLU A 131 -7.21 -10.65 13.38
#